data_d17abb1236515c782e1cb67e6ac3a270
#
_entry.id   d17abb1236515c782e1cb67e6ac3a270
#
_cell.length_a   1.000
_cell.length_b   1.000
_cell.length_c   1.000
_cell.angle_alpha   90.00
_cell.angle_beta   90.00
_cell.angle_gamma   90.00
#
_symmetry.space_group_name_H-M   'P 1'
#
loop_
_entity.id
_entity.type
_entity.pdbx_description
1 polymer ?
#
loop_
_entity_poly.entity_id
_entity_poly.type
_entity_poly.pdbx_seq_one_letter_code
_entity_poly.pdbx_strand_id
1 'polypeptide(L)'
;MAFDYKKEYKEFYMPKGTPSIVTVPKMNYIAVRGSGNPNDADGEYKQAIGLLYGIAFTIKMSKKEDHQIDGYFDYVVPPLEGFWWQEGVSGIDYARKEDFKWISVIRLPDFVSREDFDWAIRKATEKKNQDFSKVEFFSYDEGLCVQCMHIGAYDDEPATVYAMHRFMEEQGYTLDITDQRMHHEIYLSDVRKVAPEKLKTVIRHPIKRA
;
A
#
# COMPACT_ATOMS: atom_id res chain seq x y z
N MET A 1 -11.98 0.52 -22.11
CA MET A 1 -12.02 -0.15 -20.77
C MET A 1 -11.03 0.61 -19.89
N ALA A 2 -11.37 0.91 -18.63
CA ALA A 2 -10.43 1.61 -17.74
C ALA A 2 -9.20 0.75 -17.45
N PHE A 3 -8.03 1.37 -17.40
CA PHE A 3 -6.77 0.71 -17.04
C PHE A 3 -6.83 0.20 -15.59
N ASP A 4 -6.53 -1.07 -15.36
CA ASP A 4 -6.57 -1.68 -14.04
C ASP A 4 -5.16 -2.14 -13.65
N TYR A 5 -4.54 -1.43 -12.72
CA TYR A 5 -3.17 -1.69 -12.27
C TYR A 5 -2.96 -3.14 -11.82
N LYS A 6 -3.94 -3.78 -11.20
CA LYS A 6 -3.86 -5.19 -10.78
C LYS A 6 -3.79 -6.14 -11.96
N LYS A 7 -4.38 -5.78 -13.10
CA LYS A 7 -4.39 -6.63 -14.30
C LYS A 7 -3.17 -6.40 -15.18
N GLU A 8 -2.71 -5.16 -15.25
CA GLU A 8 -1.58 -4.77 -16.10
C GLU A 8 -0.24 -5.10 -15.44
N TYR A 9 -0.13 -4.91 -14.11
CA TYR A 9 1.08 -5.19 -13.33
C TYR A 9 0.89 -6.40 -12.42
N LYS A 10 0.54 -7.55 -13.02
CA LYS A 10 0.28 -8.80 -12.27
C LYS A 10 1.45 -9.25 -11.42
N GLU A 11 2.67 -8.98 -11.86
CA GLU A 11 3.88 -9.30 -11.11
C GLU A 11 3.93 -8.63 -9.75
N PHE A 12 3.34 -7.43 -9.60
CA PHE A 12 3.32 -6.69 -8.34
C PHE A 12 2.04 -6.90 -7.54
N TYR A 13 0.90 -7.11 -8.21
CA TYR A 13 -0.42 -7.13 -7.55
C TYR A 13 -1.07 -8.51 -7.50
N MET A 14 -0.64 -9.47 -8.31
CA MET A 14 -1.24 -10.79 -8.41
C MET A 14 -0.20 -11.91 -8.39
N PRO A 15 0.76 -11.90 -7.46
CA PRO A 15 1.69 -13.03 -7.32
C PRO A 15 0.94 -14.30 -6.97
N LYS A 16 1.60 -15.44 -7.09
CA LYS A 16 1.05 -16.73 -6.68
C LYS A 16 1.03 -16.87 -5.14
N GLY A 17 0.30 -17.86 -4.62
CA GLY A 17 0.38 -18.28 -3.22
C GLY A 17 1.67 -19.05 -2.86
N THR A 18 2.66 -19.07 -3.76
CA THR A 18 4.02 -19.55 -3.51
C THR A 18 4.97 -18.36 -3.55
N PRO A 19 5.94 -18.27 -2.63
CA PRO A 19 6.89 -17.16 -2.59
C PRO A 19 7.65 -16.97 -3.91
N SER A 20 7.94 -15.72 -4.24
CA SER A 20 8.76 -15.34 -5.41
C SER A 20 9.58 -14.11 -5.13
N ILE A 21 10.71 -13.98 -5.83
CA ILE A 21 11.55 -12.77 -5.78
C ILE A 21 11.08 -11.81 -6.87
N VAL A 22 11.04 -10.52 -6.53
CA VAL A 22 10.63 -9.44 -7.43
C VAL A 22 11.51 -8.22 -7.19
N THR A 23 11.76 -7.44 -8.25
CA THR A 23 12.34 -6.10 -8.12
C THR A 23 11.26 -5.09 -8.43
N VAL A 24 10.87 -4.33 -7.42
CA VAL A 24 9.81 -3.30 -7.53
C VAL A 24 10.47 -1.97 -7.87
N PRO A 25 10.10 -1.33 -8.97
CA PRO A 25 10.67 -0.03 -9.34
C PRO A 25 10.16 1.07 -8.40
N LYS A 26 10.83 2.20 -8.44
CA LYS A 26 10.34 3.41 -7.77
C LYS A 26 8.95 3.78 -8.27
N MET A 27 8.03 3.98 -7.34
CA MET A 27 6.65 4.38 -7.60
C MET A 27 6.27 5.61 -6.79
N ASN A 28 5.26 6.33 -7.29
CA ASN A 28 4.67 7.47 -6.57
C ASN A 28 3.33 7.06 -5.96
N TYR A 29 3.08 7.59 -4.78
CA TYR A 29 1.90 7.33 -3.97
C TYR A 29 1.34 8.63 -3.38
N ILE A 30 0.07 8.61 -3.06
CA ILE A 30 -0.46 9.44 -1.98
C ILE A 30 -0.33 8.65 -0.69
N ALA A 31 0.08 9.30 0.40
CA ALA A 31 0.39 8.65 1.66
C ALA A 31 -0.16 9.41 2.87
N VAL A 32 -0.50 8.68 3.92
CA VAL A 32 -0.77 9.21 5.26
C VAL A 32 -0.01 8.37 6.27
N ARG A 33 0.71 9.02 7.17
CA ARG A 33 1.47 8.38 8.26
C ARG A 33 0.67 8.41 9.55
N GLY A 34 0.82 7.37 10.34
CA GLY A 34 0.21 7.30 11.66
C GLY A 34 0.75 6.15 12.50
N SER A 35 0.10 5.93 13.62
CA SER A 35 0.44 4.87 14.57
C SER A 35 -0.80 4.32 15.26
N GLY A 36 -0.65 3.17 15.94
CA GLY A 36 -1.69 2.54 16.72
C GLY A 36 -2.38 1.40 16.00
N ASN A 37 -3.36 0.84 16.68
CA ASN A 37 -4.07 -0.35 16.25
C ASN A 37 -5.00 -0.05 15.04
N PRO A 38 -4.78 -0.71 13.88
CA PRO A 38 -5.62 -0.47 12.69
C PRO A 38 -7.08 -0.94 12.86
N ASN A 39 -7.36 -1.74 13.90
CA ASN A 39 -8.70 -2.25 14.17
C ASN A 39 -9.56 -1.30 15.02
N ASP A 40 -8.99 -0.20 15.50
CA ASP A 40 -9.75 0.78 16.29
C ASP A 40 -10.84 1.42 15.43
N ALA A 41 -12.09 1.34 15.92
CA ALA A 41 -13.26 1.74 15.16
C ALA A 41 -13.24 3.21 14.71
N ASP A 42 -12.67 4.10 15.54
CA ASP A 42 -12.51 5.54 15.27
C ASP A 42 -11.03 5.95 15.24
N GLY A 43 -10.13 4.98 15.01
CA GLY A 43 -8.69 5.15 15.01
C GLY A 43 -8.15 5.99 13.84
N GLU A 44 -6.90 6.43 13.99
CA GLU A 44 -6.20 7.21 12.96
C GLU A 44 -6.13 6.47 11.61
N TYR A 45 -5.97 5.15 11.63
CA TYR A 45 -5.88 4.34 10.42
C TYR A 45 -7.12 4.45 9.54
N LYS A 46 -8.31 4.34 10.14
CA LYS A 46 -9.59 4.48 9.43
C LYS A 46 -9.78 5.89 8.86
N GLN A 47 -9.37 6.92 9.61
CA GLN A 47 -9.39 8.29 9.13
C GLN A 47 -8.44 8.49 7.95
N ALA A 48 -7.21 7.94 8.03
CA ALA A 48 -6.22 7.97 6.97
C ALA A 48 -6.75 7.37 5.65
N ILE A 49 -7.42 6.22 5.72
CA ILE A 49 -8.06 5.60 4.54
C ILE A 49 -9.07 6.56 3.89
N GLY A 50 -9.88 7.24 4.69
CA GLY A 50 -10.85 8.23 4.19
C GLY A 50 -10.19 9.40 3.45
N LEU A 51 -9.07 9.92 4.00
CA LEU A 51 -8.27 10.97 3.38
C LEU A 51 -7.66 10.50 2.05
N LEU A 52 -7.04 9.32 2.03
CA LEU A 52 -6.43 8.76 0.82
C LEU A 52 -7.44 8.61 -0.32
N TYR A 53 -8.58 7.97 -0.06
CA TYR A 53 -9.62 7.85 -1.08
C TYR A 53 -10.21 9.20 -1.50
N GLY A 54 -10.25 10.17 -0.58
CA GLY A 54 -10.66 11.54 -0.89
C GLY A 54 -9.81 12.16 -2.00
N ILE A 55 -8.49 12.07 -1.88
CA ILE A 55 -7.56 12.58 -2.88
C ILE A 55 -7.51 11.71 -4.14
N ALA A 56 -7.45 10.37 -4.00
CA ALA A 56 -7.42 9.45 -5.13
C ALA A 56 -8.61 9.66 -6.09
N PHE A 57 -9.81 9.83 -5.55
CA PHE A 57 -10.99 10.10 -6.35
C PHE A 57 -11.03 11.53 -6.91
N THR A 58 -10.47 12.51 -6.22
CA THR A 58 -10.35 13.88 -6.75
C THR A 58 -9.45 13.88 -7.99
N ILE A 59 -8.28 13.23 -7.94
CA ILE A 59 -7.39 13.05 -9.09
C ILE A 59 -8.09 12.29 -10.21
N LYS A 60 -8.72 11.16 -9.92
CA LYS A 60 -9.44 10.37 -10.92
C LYS A 60 -10.53 11.16 -11.63
N MET A 61 -11.18 12.08 -10.94
CA MET A 61 -12.29 12.87 -11.48
C MET A 61 -11.86 14.20 -12.07
N SER A 62 -10.56 14.52 -12.11
CA SER A 62 -10.00 15.78 -12.64
C SER A 62 -10.51 16.11 -14.04
N LYS A 63 -10.71 15.10 -14.91
CA LYS A 63 -11.26 15.25 -16.25
C LYS A 63 -12.67 15.85 -16.32
N LYS A 64 -13.39 15.88 -15.19
CA LYS A 64 -14.72 16.51 -15.05
C LYS A 64 -14.66 17.87 -14.37
N GLU A 65 -13.48 18.31 -13.99
CA GLU A 65 -13.20 19.58 -13.34
C GLU A 65 -12.40 20.47 -14.31
N ASP A 66 -12.05 21.67 -13.87
CA ASP A 66 -11.30 22.64 -14.68
C ASP A 66 -9.79 22.32 -14.77
N HIS A 67 -9.38 21.13 -14.29
CA HIS A 67 -8.00 20.70 -14.27
C HIS A 67 -7.79 19.48 -15.17
N GLN A 68 -7.07 19.69 -16.26
CA GLN A 68 -6.70 18.62 -17.18
C GLN A 68 -5.28 18.15 -16.85
N ILE A 69 -5.13 16.88 -16.50
CA ILE A 69 -3.82 16.26 -16.23
C ILE A 69 -3.25 15.76 -17.56
N ASP A 70 -2.05 16.17 -17.90
CA ASP A 70 -1.36 15.72 -19.12
C ASP A 70 -1.15 14.21 -19.11
N GLY A 71 -1.42 13.56 -20.23
CA GLY A 71 -1.30 12.11 -20.35
C GLY A 71 -2.38 11.30 -19.63
N TYR A 72 -3.42 11.95 -19.10
CA TYR A 72 -4.51 11.27 -18.40
C TYR A 72 -5.17 10.19 -19.25
N PHE A 73 -5.34 9.03 -18.68
CA PHE A 73 -6.22 7.96 -19.19
C PHE A 73 -7.14 7.43 -18.08
N ASP A 74 -8.27 6.87 -18.47
CA ASP A 74 -9.20 6.27 -17.48
C ASP A 74 -8.59 5.05 -16.82
N TYR A 75 -8.59 5.05 -15.48
CA TYR A 75 -8.04 3.97 -14.66
C TYR A 75 -8.95 3.59 -13.49
N VAL A 76 -8.76 2.39 -12.99
CA VAL A 76 -9.31 1.96 -11.70
C VAL A 76 -8.36 2.46 -10.61
N VAL A 77 -8.88 3.10 -9.55
CA VAL A 77 -8.05 3.50 -8.41
C VAL A 77 -7.32 2.26 -7.90
N PRO A 78 -5.98 2.30 -7.80
CA PRO A 78 -5.20 1.19 -7.29
C PRO A 78 -5.63 0.78 -5.88
N PRO A 79 -5.29 -0.44 -5.45
CA PRO A 79 -5.63 -0.90 -4.11
C PRO A 79 -5.01 -0.02 -3.03
N LEU A 80 -5.60 -0.06 -1.84
CA LEU A 80 -4.97 0.43 -0.63
C LEU A 80 -3.77 -0.48 -0.32
N GLU A 81 -2.66 0.13 0.10
CA GLU A 81 -1.45 -0.55 0.52
C GLU A 81 -1.00 0.02 1.85
N GLY A 82 -0.20 -0.72 2.63
CA GLY A 82 0.33 -0.28 3.90
C GLY A 82 1.77 -0.73 4.10
N PHE A 83 2.63 0.20 4.51
CA PHE A 83 3.96 -0.10 5.03
C PHE A 83 3.89 -0.10 6.55
N TRP A 84 4.39 -1.17 7.19
CA TRP A 84 4.24 -1.42 8.61
C TRP A 84 5.58 -1.67 9.29
N TRP A 85 5.73 -1.18 10.51
CA TRP A 85 6.86 -1.50 11.38
C TRP A 85 6.50 -1.25 12.84
N GLN A 86 7.34 -1.73 13.72
CA GLN A 86 7.32 -1.46 15.16
C GLN A 86 8.74 -1.16 15.62
N GLU A 87 8.90 -0.17 16.48
CA GLU A 87 10.21 0.22 16.99
C GLU A 87 10.83 -0.92 17.81
N GLY A 88 12.09 -1.26 17.49
CA GLY A 88 12.83 -2.32 18.18
C GLY A 88 12.39 -3.75 17.85
N VAL A 89 11.51 -3.93 16.85
CA VAL A 89 11.07 -5.26 16.39
C VAL A 89 11.62 -5.53 14.99
N SER A 90 12.24 -6.70 14.81
CA SER A 90 12.61 -7.18 13.47
C SER A 90 11.43 -7.94 12.87
N GLY A 91 10.76 -7.33 11.89
CA GLY A 91 9.52 -7.86 11.32
C GLY A 91 8.28 -7.25 11.99
N ILE A 92 7.22 -8.04 12.16
CA ILE A 92 5.94 -7.62 12.73
C ILE A 92 5.57 -8.52 13.92
N ASP A 93 5.25 -7.90 15.05
CA ASP A 93 4.64 -8.55 16.21
C ASP A 93 3.12 -8.29 16.22
N TYR A 94 2.37 -9.23 15.71
CA TYR A 94 0.90 -9.13 15.59
C TYR A 94 0.18 -9.10 16.95
N ALA A 95 0.87 -9.43 18.04
CA ALA A 95 0.29 -9.39 19.40
C ALA A 95 0.30 -7.96 19.99
N ARG A 96 1.10 -7.04 19.43
CA ARG A 96 1.26 -5.66 19.93
C ARG A 96 0.82 -4.64 18.88
N LYS A 97 -0.46 -4.70 18.48
CA LYS A 97 -1.00 -3.83 17.41
C LYS A 97 -1.02 -2.34 17.79
N GLU A 98 -1.04 -2.01 19.06
CA GLU A 98 -0.97 -0.64 19.57
C GLU A 98 0.38 0.03 19.25
N ASP A 99 1.44 -0.77 19.11
CA ASP A 99 2.79 -0.28 18.82
C ASP A 99 3.05 -0.08 17.32
N PHE A 100 2.08 -0.39 16.47
CA PHE A 100 2.25 -0.24 15.02
C PHE A 100 2.50 1.21 14.64
N LYS A 101 3.50 1.38 13.78
CA LYS A 101 3.71 2.54 12.94
C LYS A 101 3.36 2.16 11.52
N TRP A 102 2.73 3.05 10.79
CA TRP A 102 2.32 2.75 9.43
C TRP A 102 2.36 3.94 8.50
N ILE A 103 2.52 3.64 7.22
CA ILE A 103 2.28 4.56 6.11
C ILE A 103 1.22 3.91 5.24
N SER A 104 -0.01 4.38 5.30
CA SER A 104 -1.06 3.94 4.36
C SER A 104 -0.91 4.68 3.06
N VAL A 105 -0.99 3.96 1.94
CA VAL A 105 -0.75 4.54 0.63
C VAL A 105 -1.75 4.04 -0.42
N ILE A 106 -1.94 4.84 -1.47
CA ILE A 106 -2.55 4.43 -2.73
C ILE A 106 -1.59 4.87 -3.84
N ARG A 107 -1.21 3.94 -4.73
CA ARG A 107 -0.34 4.26 -5.87
C ARG A 107 -0.98 5.34 -6.74
N LEU A 108 -0.17 6.31 -7.17
CA LEU A 108 -0.54 7.28 -8.19
C LEU A 108 -0.23 6.74 -9.58
N PRO A 109 -1.08 7.01 -10.59
CA PRO A 109 -0.69 6.86 -11.98
C PRO A 109 0.56 7.68 -12.31
N ASP A 110 1.38 7.16 -13.22
CA ASP A 110 2.68 7.77 -13.56
C ASP A 110 2.54 9.16 -14.23
N PHE A 111 1.36 9.47 -14.76
CA PHE A 111 1.05 10.80 -15.31
C PHE A 111 0.75 11.87 -14.26
N VAL A 112 0.58 11.49 -12.98
CA VAL A 112 0.24 12.46 -11.92
C VAL A 112 1.51 13.13 -11.43
N SER A 113 1.61 14.43 -11.68
CA SER A 113 2.70 15.27 -11.19
C SER A 113 2.48 15.73 -9.74
N ARG A 114 3.50 16.34 -9.14
CA ARG A 114 3.39 17.00 -7.84
C ARG A 114 2.38 18.16 -7.88
N GLU A 115 2.32 18.90 -8.97
CA GLU A 115 1.40 20.01 -9.16
C GLU A 115 -0.06 19.54 -9.22
N ASP A 116 -0.31 18.42 -9.90
CA ASP A 116 -1.64 17.79 -9.93
C ASP A 116 -2.08 17.31 -8.54
N PHE A 117 -1.16 16.76 -7.77
CA PHE A 117 -1.41 16.38 -6.38
C PHE A 117 -1.75 17.62 -5.53
N ASP A 118 -0.96 18.68 -5.62
CA ASP A 118 -1.21 19.92 -4.86
C ASP A 118 -2.54 20.57 -5.24
N TRP A 119 -2.93 20.50 -6.53
CA TRP A 119 -4.27 20.87 -6.98
C TRP A 119 -5.35 19.99 -6.31
N ALA A 120 -5.16 18.67 -6.29
CA ALA A 120 -6.14 17.75 -5.72
C ALA A 120 -6.35 17.97 -4.22
N ILE A 121 -5.30 18.30 -3.47
CA ILE A 121 -5.41 18.67 -2.04
C ILE A 121 -6.31 19.89 -1.87
N ARG A 122 -6.04 20.99 -2.61
CA ARG A 122 -6.86 22.22 -2.54
C ARG A 122 -8.31 21.94 -2.92
N LYS A 123 -8.52 21.25 -4.05
CA LYS A 123 -9.86 20.94 -4.57
C LYS A 123 -10.67 20.05 -3.63
N ALA A 124 -10.04 19.02 -3.05
CA ALA A 124 -10.70 18.13 -2.09
C ALA A 124 -11.07 18.86 -0.80
N THR A 125 -10.17 19.72 -0.29
CA THR A 125 -10.39 20.53 0.92
C THR A 125 -11.60 21.45 0.74
N GLU A 126 -11.66 22.17 -0.37
CA GLU A 126 -12.78 23.07 -0.69
C GLU A 126 -14.10 22.31 -0.82
N LYS A 127 -14.09 21.22 -1.62
CA LYS A 127 -15.32 20.48 -1.97
C LYS A 127 -15.91 19.71 -0.80
N LYS A 128 -15.07 19.19 0.09
CA LYS A 128 -15.48 18.31 1.19
C LYS A 128 -15.52 19.02 2.54
N ASN A 129 -15.03 20.25 2.62
CA ASN A 129 -14.84 20.98 3.88
C ASN A 129 -14.12 20.12 4.94
N GLN A 130 -13.05 19.45 4.52
CA GLN A 130 -12.23 18.53 5.32
C GLN A 130 -10.76 18.86 5.14
N ASP A 131 -9.99 18.75 6.22
CA ASP A 131 -8.54 18.97 6.19
C ASP A 131 -7.82 17.75 5.58
N PHE A 132 -7.08 17.96 4.51
CA PHE A 132 -6.24 16.97 3.83
C PHE A 132 -4.74 17.24 4.01
N SER A 133 -4.35 18.11 4.92
CA SER A 133 -2.93 18.49 5.15
C SER A 133 -2.04 17.31 5.57
N LYS A 134 -2.62 16.25 6.11
CA LYS A 134 -1.90 15.02 6.46
C LYS A 134 -1.56 14.14 5.25
N VAL A 135 -2.14 14.41 4.08
CA VAL A 135 -1.85 13.61 2.87
C VAL A 135 -0.62 14.16 2.19
N GLU A 136 0.35 13.29 1.92
CA GLU A 136 1.61 13.63 1.28
C GLU A 136 1.77 12.95 -0.09
N PHE A 137 2.54 13.58 -0.98
CA PHE A 137 3.07 12.93 -2.19
C PHE A 137 4.32 12.17 -1.79
N PHE A 138 4.27 10.85 -1.91
CA PHE A 138 5.32 9.97 -1.42
C PHE A 138 5.92 9.17 -2.59
N SER A 139 7.23 9.27 -2.78
CA SER A 139 7.97 8.45 -3.74
C SER A 139 8.77 7.39 -3.00
N TYR A 140 8.60 6.13 -3.39
CA TYR A 140 9.27 5.02 -2.74
C TYR A 140 9.90 4.06 -3.76
N ASP A 141 11.17 3.74 -3.54
CA ASP A 141 11.92 2.72 -4.28
C ASP A 141 12.06 1.49 -3.39
N GLU A 142 11.18 0.53 -3.60
CA GLU A 142 11.12 -0.68 -2.78
C GLU A 142 12.23 -1.67 -3.13
N GLY A 143 12.62 -1.73 -4.41
CA GLY A 143 13.76 -2.51 -4.89
C GLY A 143 13.53 -4.02 -4.80
N LEU A 144 14.57 -4.77 -4.40
CA LEU A 144 14.57 -6.22 -4.35
C LEU A 144 13.78 -6.75 -3.15
N CYS A 145 12.78 -7.59 -3.41
CA CYS A 145 11.87 -8.11 -2.40
C CYS A 145 11.57 -9.60 -2.63
N VAL A 146 11.17 -10.28 -1.57
CA VAL A 146 10.40 -11.52 -1.62
C VAL A 146 8.92 -11.20 -1.42
N GLN A 147 8.03 -11.84 -2.15
CA GLN A 147 6.59 -11.64 -2.06
C GLN A 147 5.79 -12.92 -2.15
N CYS A 148 4.58 -12.90 -1.61
CA CYS A 148 3.63 -14.00 -1.67
C CYS A 148 2.19 -13.47 -1.61
N MET A 149 1.25 -14.15 -2.27
CA MET A 149 -0.17 -13.95 -2.03
C MET A 149 -0.59 -14.67 -0.76
N HIS A 150 -1.00 -13.95 0.26
CA HIS A 150 -1.70 -14.48 1.42
C HIS A 150 -3.19 -14.58 1.14
N ILE A 151 -3.80 -15.72 1.48
CA ILE A 151 -5.25 -15.92 1.45
C ILE A 151 -5.68 -16.34 2.84
N GLY A 152 -6.40 -15.45 3.54
CA GLY A 152 -6.80 -15.66 4.92
C GLY A 152 -6.99 -14.36 5.68
N ALA A 153 -7.26 -14.47 6.99
CA ALA A 153 -7.29 -13.33 7.89
C ALA A 153 -5.88 -12.77 8.09
N TYR A 154 -5.77 -11.48 8.38
CA TYR A 154 -4.46 -10.83 8.63
C TYR A 154 -3.69 -11.49 9.78
N ASP A 155 -4.38 -11.96 10.80
CA ASP A 155 -3.76 -12.65 11.94
C ASP A 155 -3.16 -14.02 11.57
N ASP A 156 -3.47 -14.56 10.39
CA ASP A 156 -2.90 -15.81 9.84
C ASP A 156 -1.67 -15.57 8.94
N GLU A 157 -1.28 -14.33 8.68
CA GLU A 157 -0.12 -13.95 7.86
C GLU A 157 1.22 -14.54 8.33
N PRO A 158 1.48 -14.77 9.64
CA PRO A 158 2.74 -15.34 10.11
C PRO A 158 3.16 -16.61 9.38
N ALA A 159 2.21 -17.47 9.00
CA ALA A 159 2.51 -18.70 8.25
C ALA A 159 3.03 -18.40 6.84
N THR A 160 2.46 -17.41 6.16
CA THR A 160 2.90 -16.95 4.83
C THR A 160 4.27 -16.27 4.91
N VAL A 161 4.48 -15.41 5.91
CA VAL A 161 5.77 -14.74 6.17
C VAL A 161 6.87 -15.78 6.42
N TYR A 162 6.61 -16.80 7.24
CA TYR A 162 7.56 -17.88 7.47
C TYR A 162 7.95 -18.61 6.18
N ALA A 163 6.96 -18.93 5.32
CA ALA A 163 7.24 -19.57 4.02
C ALA A 163 8.07 -18.67 3.10
N MET A 164 7.83 -17.35 3.10
CA MET A 164 8.62 -16.37 2.36
C MET A 164 10.07 -16.33 2.85
N HIS A 165 10.29 -16.31 4.17
CA HIS A 165 11.63 -16.26 4.75
C HIS A 165 12.42 -17.53 4.44
N ARG A 166 11.83 -18.70 4.61
CA ARG A 166 12.50 -19.96 4.21
C ARG A 166 12.89 -19.95 2.72
N PHE A 167 11.98 -19.55 1.85
CA PHE A 167 12.24 -19.49 0.42
C PHE A 167 13.40 -18.53 0.10
N MET A 168 13.42 -17.33 0.66
CA MET A 168 14.50 -16.37 0.37
C MET A 168 15.87 -16.88 0.83
N GLU A 169 15.95 -17.55 2.01
CA GLU A 169 17.17 -18.16 2.54
C GLU A 169 17.69 -19.27 1.61
N GLU A 170 16.80 -20.16 1.14
CA GLU A 170 17.12 -21.21 0.17
C GLU A 170 17.65 -20.63 -1.16
N GLN A 171 17.27 -19.39 -1.51
CA GLN A 171 17.75 -18.68 -2.70
C GLN A 171 19.01 -17.83 -2.43
N GLY A 172 19.59 -17.86 -1.24
CA GLY A 172 20.81 -17.12 -0.87
C GLY A 172 20.57 -15.64 -0.58
N TYR A 173 19.42 -15.31 -0.03
CA TYR A 173 19.08 -13.95 0.41
C TYR A 173 18.83 -13.90 1.92
N THR A 174 18.95 -12.70 2.47
CA THR A 174 18.59 -12.40 3.86
C THR A 174 17.55 -11.27 3.88
N LEU A 175 16.81 -11.19 4.98
CA LEU A 175 15.87 -10.11 5.23
C LEU A 175 16.62 -8.78 5.34
N ASP A 176 16.03 -7.72 4.76
CA ASP A 176 16.59 -6.36 4.78
C ASP A 176 15.55 -5.33 5.26
N ILE A 177 14.72 -5.74 6.22
CA ILE A 177 13.77 -4.82 6.87
C ILE A 177 14.55 -3.80 7.71
N THR A 178 14.29 -2.54 7.47
CA THR A 178 14.86 -1.38 8.16
C THR A 178 13.77 -0.33 8.39
N ASP A 179 14.11 0.79 9.02
CA ASP A 179 13.22 1.97 9.16
C ASP A 179 12.86 2.64 7.82
N GLN A 180 13.59 2.29 6.74
CA GLN A 180 13.36 2.80 5.39
C GLN A 180 12.88 1.73 4.41
N ARG A 181 12.97 0.46 4.76
CA ARG A 181 12.51 -0.69 3.98
C ARG A 181 11.65 -1.59 4.86
N MET A 182 10.35 -1.38 4.80
CA MET A 182 9.39 -1.91 5.76
C MET A 182 8.67 -3.16 5.25
N HIS A 183 7.97 -3.84 6.12
CA HIS A 183 6.95 -4.81 5.75
C HIS A 183 5.85 -4.11 4.95
N HIS A 184 5.47 -4.67 3.81
CA HIS A 184 4.52 -4.10 2.89
C HIS A 184 3.35 -5.04 2.64
N GLU A 185 2.14 -4.53 2.78
CA GLU A 185 0.88 -5.23 2.50
C GLU A 185 0.08 -4.50 1.42
N ILE A 186 -0.47 -5.25 0.45
CA ILE A 186 -1.33 -4.73 -0.60
C ILE A 186 -2.70 -5.41 -0.49
N TYR A 187 -3.74 -4.65 -0.18
CA TYR A 187 -5.07 -5.17 0.13
C TYR A 187 -5.93 -5.31 -1.13
N LEU A 188 -6.09 -6.54 -1.62
CA LEU A 188 -6.83 -6.82 -2.85
C LEU A 188 -8.31 -7.08 -2.62
N SER A 189 -8.71 -7.35 -1.39
CA SER A 189 -10.08 -7.64 -0.99
C SER A 189 -10.68 -6.50 -0.15
N ASP A 190 -11.96 -6.25 -0.34
CA ASP A 190 -12.73 -5.35 0.54
C ASP A 190 -13.24 -6.17 1.74
N VAL A 191 -12.68 -5.89 2.93
CA VAL A 191 -13.03 -6.57 4.19
C VAL A 191 -14.52 -6.48 4.58
N ARG A 192 -15.24 -5.52 4.00
CA ARG A 192 -16.68 -5.35 4.22
C ARG A 192 -17.53 -6.32 3.38
N LYS A 193 -16.94 -6.96 2.39
CA LYS A 193 -17.63 -7.78 1.37
C LYS A 193 -17.12 -9.20 1.29
N VAL A 194 -15.92 -9.46 1.77
CA VAL A 194 -15.23 -10.74 1.67
C VAL A 194 -15.03 -11.31 3.06
N ALA A 195 -15.38 -12.58 3.25
CA ALA A 195 -15.18 -13.27 4.52
C ALA A 195 -13.67 -13.38 4.84
N PRO A 196 -13.27 -13.31 6.13
CA PRO A 196 -11.85 -13.24 6.53
C PRO A 196 -10.98 -14.34 5.90
N GLU A 197 -11.45 -15.58 5.85
CA GLU A 197 -10.72 -16.72 5.30
C GLU A 197 -10.51 -16.66 3.76
N LYS A 198 -11.12 -15.68 3.09
CA LYS A 198 -11.01 -15.46 1.63
C LYS A 198 -10.37 -14.13 1.28
N LEU A 199 -9.94 -13.37 2.25
CA LEU A 199 -9.20 -12.14 2.01
C LEU A 199 -7.92 -12.44 1.23
N LYS A 200 -7.53 -11.51 0.37
CA LYS A 200 -6.31 -11.59 -0.43
C LYS A 200 -5.45 -10.38 -0.16
N THR A 201 -4.25 -10.65 0.31
CA THR A 201 -3.23 -9.63 0.60
C THR A 201 -1.92 -10.06 -0.07
N VAL A 202 -1.27 -9.16 -0.80
CA VAL A 202 0.12 -9.39 -1.19
C VAL A 202 0.97 -8.96 -0.02
N ILE A 203 1.78 -9.88 0.50
CA ILE A 203 2.81 -9.57 1.50
C ILE A 203 4.14 -9.46 0.78
N ARG A 204 4.93 -8.43 1.12
CA ARG A 204 6.23 -8.18 0.51
C ARG A 204 7.24 -7.75 1.55
N HIS A 205 8.41 -8.38 1.53
CA HIS A 205 9.54 -8.04 2.40
C HIS A 205 10.78 -7.70 1.59
N PRO A 206 11.46 -6.62 1.92
CA PRO A 206 12.74 -6.28 1.31
C PRO A 206 13.81 -7.31 1.69
N ILE A 207 14.62 -7.67 0.71
CA ILE A 207 15.72 -8.62 0.86
C ILE A 207 17.01 -8.09 0.25
N LYS A 208 18.15 -8.69 0.65
CA LYS A 208 19.46 -8.46 0.05
C LYS A 208 20.21 -9.78 -0.07
N ARG A 209 21.27 -9.82 -0.87
CA ARG A 209 22.16 -10.98 -0.94
C ARG A 209 22.77 -11.27 0.44
N ALA A 210 22.87 -12.55 0.79
CA ALA A 210 23.50 -13.02 2.01
C ALA A 210 25.02 -12.83 1.98
#